data_91cee1901273722ace9fd4ec378c371f
#
_entry.id   91cee1901273722ace9fd4ec378c371f
#
_cell.length_a   1.000
_cell.length_b   1.000
_cell.length_c   1.000
_cell.angle_alpha   90.00
_cell.angle_beta   90.00
_cell.angle_gamma   90.00
#
_symmetry.space_group_name_H-M   'P 1'
#
loop_
_entity.id
_entity.type
_entity.pdbx_description
1 polymer ?
#
loop_
_entity_poly.entity_id
_entity_poly.type
_entity_poly.pdbx_seq_one_letter_code
_entity_poly.pdbx_strand_id
1 'polypeptide(L)'
;MSEQNRTKVHARLVIDFGNSETRVAALANGKASPITILPNAFAAIGDDYVIPDQYVADEVNGKPNELRSIIFRAPQSLTAGEPTHLYAAGPLADREFSKSATRPSSAIATKAQSETTLWSFHYALYIGRELVAKLLRKKPDSLEITWDVTLLAPPSEAGKGDTFKKIFTLAKSVEIIAPERVSIPIKVGDVSVLAEGLAGFIATVFTPAMGTVADYADCVNEPIIVLDLGAGTADVTFIKDLNPIASASASYPIGGNTIASLVAKYVHQEYGRSLSREAATEAVLTGTIRSGAKRKDVSAQVNAARNEAAGTITNHLRETFEANRFAPNEFAYLLVIGGGAIKPEKTEPIAESVVRQVHSFAPDIELLPVKDGINLRTLNIEGAINFARFTDKNAKK
;
A
#
# COMPACT_ATOMS: atom_id res chain seq x y z
N MET A 1 25.28 3.68 -25.70
CA MET A 1 26.35 2.95 -25.00
C MET A 1 26.19 1.48 -25.32
N SER A 2 27.27 0.79 -25.72
CA SER A 2 27.20 -0.66 -26.00
C SER A 2 26.89 -1.41 -24.69
N GLU A 3 26.12 -2.50 -24.76
CA GLU A 3 25.75 -3.35 -23.60
C GLU A 3 26.95 -3.83 -22.75
N GLN A 4 28.14 -3.78 -23.29
CA GLN A 4 29.37 -4.29 -22.64
C GLN A 4 29.88 -3.51 -21.43
N ASN A 5 29.32 -2.32 -21.09
CA ASN A 5 29.85 -1.46 -20.01
C ASN A 5 28.85 -1.19 -18.86
N ARG A 6 27.75 -1.94 -18.75
CA ARG A 6 26.81 -1.76 -17.65
C ARG A 6 27.32 -2.43 -16.37
N THR A 7 27.20 -1.74 -15.24
CA THR A 7 27.49 -2.33 -13.94
C THR A 7 26.36 -3.29 -13.55
N LYS A 8 26.69 -4.57 -13.37
CA LYS A 8 25.74 -5.56 -12.85
C LYS A 8 25.48 -5.30 -11.36
N VAL A 9 24.25 -5.24 -10.98
CA VAL A 9 23.78 -4.97 -9.61
C VAL A 9 22.71 -5.99 -9.24
N HIS A 10 22.82 -6.55 -8.06
CA HIS A 10 21.73 -7.28 -7.42
C HIS A 10 21.06 -6.35 -6.42
N ALA A 11 19.78 -6.12 -6.57
CA ALA A 11 19.00 -5.22 -5.73
C ALA A 11 17.65 -5.84 -5.36
N ARG A 12 17.06 -5.40 -4.26
CA ARG A 12 15.71 -5.81 -3.86
C ARG A 12 14.75 -4.66 -4.05
N LEU A 13 13.61 -4.96 -4.65
CA LEU A 13 12.49 -4.05 -4.80
C LEU A 13 11.43 -4.43 -3.77
N VAL A 14 11.08 -3.50 -2.89
CA VAL A 14 10.02 -3.66 -1.90
C VAL A 14 8.81 -2.88 -2.37
N ILE A 15 7.67 -3.54 -2.50
CA ILE A 15 6.49 -2.97 -3.14
C ILE A 15 5.24 -3.25 -2.30
N ASP A 16 4.44 -2.20 -2.13
CA ASP A 16 3.08 -2.26 -1.60
C ASP A 16 2.11 -1.72 -2.66
N PHE A 17 1.36 -2.60 -3.29
CA PHE A 17 0.33 -2.25 -4.29
C PHE A 17 -1.01 -2.02 -3.60
N GLY A 18 -1.21 -0.84 -3.04
CA GLY A 18 -2.52 -0.46 -2.50
C GLY A 18 -3.53 -0.07 -3.59
N ASN A 19 -4.81 -0.01 -3.24
CA ASN A 19 -5.89 0.35 -4.17
C ASN A 19 -5.80 1.79 -4.70
N SER A 20 -5.23 2.71 -3.95
CA SER A 20 -5.10 4.12 -4.36
C SER A 20 -3.66 4.54 -4.62
N GLU A 21 -2.70 3.90 -3.98
CA GLU A 21 -1.30 4.26 -3.98
C GLU A 21 -0.41 3.03 -4.08
N THR A 22 0.65 3.14 -4.84
CA THR A 22 1.78 2.22 -4.82
C THR A 22 2.89 2.83 -3.98
N ARG A 23 3.44 2.06 -3.06
CA ARG A 23 4.61 2.44 -2.27
C ARG A 23 5.78 1.58 -2.71
N VAL A 24 6.91 2.23 -2.98
CA VAL A 24 8.09 1.59 -3.54
C VAL A 24 9.32 2.00 -2.73
N ALA A 25 10.14 1.02 -2.39
CA ALA A 25 11.49 1.22 -1.89
C ALA A 25 12.45 0.25 -2.57
N ALA A 26 13.72 0.62 -2.63
CA ALA A 26 14.77 -0.24 -3.16
C ALA A 26 15.88 -0.46 -2.14
N LEU A 27 16.42 -1.67 -2.09
CA LEU A 27 17.58 -2.01 -1.29
C LEU A 27 18.73 -2.41 -2.21
N ALA A 28 19.89 -1.80 -1.99
CA ALA A 28 21.12 -2.16 -2.69
C ALA A 28 22.32 -1.98 -1.74
N ASN A 29 23.24 -2.93 -1.75
CA ASN A 29 24.42 -2.93 -0.89
C ASN A 29 24.10 -2.71 0.61
N GLY A 30 23.02 -3.31 1.11
CA GLY A 30 22.59 -3.21 2.51
C GLY A 30 21.93 -1.88 2.90
N LYS A 31 21.78 -0.94 1.95
CA LYS A 31 21.13 0.35 2.17
C LYS A 31 19.73 0.34 1.55
N ALA A 32 18.76 0.96 2.23
CA ALA A 32 17.44 1.20 1.67
C ALA A 32 17.31 2.64 1.19
N SER A 33 16.56 2.83 0.11
CA SER A 33 16.12 4.14 -0.35
C SER A 33 15.04 4.72 0.56
N PRO A 34 14.76 6.02 0.48
CA PRO A 34 13.48 6.54 0.96
C PRO A 34 12.31 5.84 0.29
N ILE A 35 11.17 5.74 1.02
CA ILE A 35 9.92 5.25 0.46
C ILE A 35 9.37 6.29 -0.51
N THR A 36 8.99 5.84 -1.69
CA THR A 36 8.30 6.65 -2.69
C THR A 36 6.84 6.25 -2.72
N ILE A 37 5.93 7.22 -2.58
CA ILE A 37 4.47 7.02 -2.64
C ILE A 37 3.98 7.63 -3.95
N LEU A 38 3.22 6.87 -4.72
CA LEU A 38 2.75 7.24 -6.04
C LEU A 38 1.28 6.87 -6.19
N PRO A 39 0.46 7.65 -6.93
CA PRO A 39 -0.87 7.20 -7.31
C PRO A 39 -0.81 5.87 -8.07
N ASN A 40 -1.61 4.90 -7.64
CA ASN A 40 -1.75 3.62 -8.33
C ASN A 40 -2.89 3.72 -9.35
N ALA A 41 -2.65 4.48 -10.42
CA ALA A 41 -3.61 4.81 -11.46
C ALA A 41 -2.96 4.60 -12.83
N PHE A 42 -3.72 3.99 -13.75
CA PHE A 42 -3.30 3.67 -15.11
C PHE A 42 -4.39 4.05 -16.09
N ALA A 43 -4.03 4.69 -17.18
CA ALA A 43 -4.97 5.04 -18.25
C ALA A 43 -4.42 4.57 -19.59
N ALA A 44 -5.22 3.80 -20.33
CA ALA A 44 -4.91 3.51 -21.73
C ALA A 44 -4.98 4.82 -22.54
N ILE A 45 -3.97 5.06 -23.36
CA ILE A 45 -3.87 6.27 -24.19
C ILE A 45 -3.58 5.88 -25.65
N GLY A 46 -3.99 6.75 -26.60
CA GLY A 46 -3.65 6.57 -27.99
C GLY A 46 -2.17 6.86 -28.28
N ASP A 47 -1.64 6.29 -29.36
CA ASP A 47 -0.25 6.51 -29.76
C ASP A 47 0.02 7.97 -30.20
N ASP A 48 -1.03 8.75 -30.48
CA ASP A 48 -1.01 10.17 -30.85
C ASP A 48 -1.16 11.13 -29.66
N TYR A 49 -1.24 10.62 -28.42
CA TYR A 49 -1.42 11.46 -27.24
C TYR A 49 -0.20 12.35 -26.99
N VAL A 50 -0.45 13.65 -26.93
CA VAL A 50 0.58 14.66 -26.60
C VAL A 50 0.63 14.84 -25.09
N ILE A 51 1.78 14.50 -24.51
CA ILE A 51 1.98 14.52 -23.06
C ILE A 51 2.28 15.95 -22.62
N PRO A 52 1.54 16.49 -21.64
CA PRO A 52 1.86 17.80 -21.08
C PRO A 52 3.24 17.82 -20.40
N ASP A 53 4.07 18.82 -20.69
CA ASP A 53 5.45 18.94 -20.20
C ASP A 53 5.56 18.82 -18.68
N GLN A 54 4.59 19.35 -17.94
CA GLN A 54 4.56 19.28 -16.47
C GLN A 54 4.61 17.87 -15.88
N TYR A 55 4.28 16.83 -16.68
CA TYR A 55 4.27 15.44 -16.21
C TYR A 55 5.51 14.65 -16.62
N VAL A 56 6.27 15.13 -17.61
CA VAL A 56 7.34 14.35 -18.24
C VAL A 56 8.68 15.07 -18.36
N ALA A 57 8.71 16.38 -18.10
CA ALA A 57 9.97 17.09 -18.08
C ALA A 57 10.83 16.66 -16.87
N ASP A 58 12.12 16.40 -17.08
CA ASP A 58 13.07 16.08 -16.00
C ASP A 58 13.16 17.20 -14.98
N GLU A 59 12.94 18.44 -15.43
CA GLU A 59 12.91 19.62 -14.60
C GLU A 59 11.70 20.50 -14.96
N VAL A 60 10.96 20.92 -13.94
CA VAL A 60 9.91 21.93 -14.06
C VAL A 60 10.35 23.18 -13.29
N ASN A 61 10.54 24.30 -14.00
CA ASN A 61 11.02 25.56 -13.41
C ASN A 61 12.34 25.42 -12.64
N GLY A 62 13.28 24.63 -13.17
CA GLY A 62 14.61 24.41 -12.56
C GLY A 62 14.59 23.48 -11.33
N LYS A 63 13.46 22.79 -11.08
CA LYS A 63 13.36 21.77 -10.03
C LYS A 63 13.14 20.40 -10.65
N PRO A 64 13.71 19.31 -10.04
CA PRO A 64 13.42 17.95 -10.48
C PRO A 64 11.92 17.69 -10.56
N ASN A 65 11.47 16.99 -11.61
CA ASN A 65 10.07 16.60 -11.73
C ASN A 65 9.74 15.56 -10.64
N GLU A 66 9.11 16.03 -9.57
CA GLU A 66 8.68 15.17 -8.45
C GLU A 66 7.39 14.40 -8.77
N LEU A 67 6.72 14.72 -9.88
CA LEU A 67 5.43 14.10 -10.23
C LEU A 67 5.57 12.63 -10.64
N ARG A 68 6.74 12.22 -11.14
CA ARG A 68 7.08 10.82 -11.47
C ARG A 68 6.01 10.10 -12.31
N SER A 69 5.40 10.83 -13.23
CA SER A 69 4.52 10.24 -14.23
C SER A 69 5.34 9.52 -15.28
N ILE A 70 4.84 8.38 -15.75
CA ILE A 70 5.45 7.67 -16.88
C ILE A 70 4.40 7.32 -17.92
N ILE A 71 4.88 7.16 -19.17
CA ILE A 71 4.15 6.46 -20.21
C ILE A 71 4.95 5.23 -20.60
N PHE A 72 4.30 4.09 -20.65
CA PHE A 72 4.94 2.82 -20.92
C PHE A 72 4.05 1.88 -21.72
N ARG A 73 4.65 0.88 -22.35
CA ARG A 73 3.91 -0.20 -23.03
C ARG A 73 3.76 -1.42 -22.11
N ALA A 74 2.55 -1.93 -22.02
CA ALA A 74 2.23 -3.15 -21.28
C ALA A 74 1.13 -3.97 -21.94
N PRO A 75 1.07 -5.30 -21.70
CA PRO A 75 -0.06 -6.12 -22.11
C PRO A 75 -1.36 -5.69 -21.42
N GLN A 76 -2.49 -5.91 -22.12
CA GLN A 76 -3.83 -5.67 -21.52
C GLN A 76 -4.27 -6.82 -20.60
N SER A 77 -3.71 -7.99 -20.75
CA SER A 77 -4.07 -9.17 -19.94
C SER A 77 -2.83 -9.87 -19.40
N LEU A 78 -3.04 -10.80 -18.46
CA LEU A 78 -1.98 -11.67 -17.93
C LEU A 78 -1.68 -12.87 -18.86
N THR A 79 -2.07 -12.80 -20.13
CA THR A 79 -1.81 -13.83 -21.13
C THR A 79 -0.48 -13.54 -21.83
N ALA A 80 0.38 -14.55 -21.93
CA ALA A 80 1.66 -14.39 -22.62
C ALA A 80 1.46 -14.19 -24.14
N GLY A 81 2.19 -13.23 -24.73
CA GLY A 81 2.15 -12.92 -26.15
C GLY A 81 1.03 -11.96 -26.58
N GLU A 82 0.25 -11.44 -25.66
CA GLU A 82 -0.72 -10.37 -25.92
C GLU A 82 -0.06 -9.10 -26.49
N PRO A 83 -0.76 -8.38 -27.38
CA PRO A 83 -0.28 -7.10 -27.87
C PRO A 83 -0.14 -6.10 -26.73
N THR A 84 0.88 -5.26 -26.79
CA THR A 84 1.09 -4.20 -25.81
C THR A 84 0.36 -2.93 -26.21
N HIS A 85 -0.21 -2.26 -25.23
CA HIS A 85 -0.87 -0.98 -25.34
C HIS A 85 -0.08 0.10 -24.60
N LEU A 86 -0.34 1.35 -24.94
CA LEU A 86 0.27 2.49 -24.30
C LEU A 86 -0.54 2.89 -23.07
N TYR A 87 0.14 3.04 -21.93
CA TYR A 87 -0.47 3.44 -20.66
C TYR A 87 0.25 4.65 -20.08
N ALA A 88 -0.53 5.62 -19.64
CA ALA A 88 -0.08 6.62 -18.67
C ALA A 88 -0.18 6.03 -17.25
N ALA A 89 0.78 6.31 -16.38
CA ALA A 89 0.77 5.91 -14.98
C ALA A 89 1.10 7.06 -14.02
N GLY A 90 0.64 6.89 -12.77
CA GLY A 90 0.91 7.83 -11.68
C GLY A 90 0.10 9.12 -11.78
N PRO A 91 0.68 10.28 -11.39
CA PRO A 91 -0.03 11.56 -11.35
C PRO A 91 -0.69 11.97 -12.67
N LEU A 92 -0.09 11.64 -13.82
CA LEU A 92 -0.69 11.89 -15.12
C LEU A 92 -2.03 11.15 -15.28
N ALA A 93 -2.02 9.84 -15.03
CA ALA A 93 -3.24 9.03 -15.10
C ALA A 93 -4.28 9.48 -14.07
N ASP A 94 -3.85 9.78 -12.85
CA ASP A 94 -4.73 10.16 -11.75
C ASP A 94 -5.45 11.51 -11.98
N ARG A 95 -4.80 12.48 -12.59
CA ARG A 95 -5.33 13.83 -12.77
C ARG A 95 -6.01 14.05 -14.11
N GLU A 96 -5.31 13.73 -15.21
CA GLU A 96 -5.83 13.99 -16.55
C GLU A 96 -6.88 12.96 -16.99
N PHE A 97 -6.77 11.73 -16.49
CA PHE A 97 -7.66 10.62 -16.84
C PHE A 97 -8.49 10.13 -15.66
N SER A 98 -8.74 10.95 -14.65
CA SER A 98 -9.36 10.55 -13.37
C SER A 98 -10.68 9.76 -13.52
N LYS A 99 -11.46 10.02 -14.58
CA LYS A 99 -12.74 9.35 -14.87
C LYS A 99 -12.58 7.99 -15.58
N SER A 100 -11.50 7.80 -16.33
CA SER A 100 -11.23 6.59 -17.13
C SER A 100 -10.03 5.79 -16.61
N ALA A 101 -9.30 6.32 -15.63
CA ALA A 101 -8.17 5.62 -15.04
C ALA A 101 -8.60 4.33 -14.32
N THR A 102 -7.94 3.25 -14.68
CA THR A 102 -8.05 1.97 -13.97
C THR A 102 -7.19 2.03 -12.71
N ARG A 103 -7.76 1.57 -11.59
CA ARG A 103 -7.06 1.39 -10.32
C ARG A 103 -7.21 -0.04 -9.85
N PRO A 104 -6.22 -0.59 -9.13
CA PRO A 104 -6.40 -1.88 -8.48
C PRO A 104 -7.63 -1.86 -7.58
N SER A 105 -8.36 -2.98 -7.56
CA SER A 105 -9.51 -3.15 -6.70
C SER A 105 -9.52 -4.56 -6.15
N SER A 106 -9.21 -4.72 -4.88
CA SER A 106 -9.28 -5.98 -4.16
C SER A 106 -10.71 -6.53 -4.03
N ALA A 107 -11.73 -5.69 -4.27
CA ALA A 107 -13.13 -6.12 -4.29
C ALA A 107 -13.51 -6.90 -5.56
N ILE A 108 -12.72 -6.79 -6.65
CA ILE A 108 -13.07 -7.39 -7.95
C ILE A 108 -12.19 -8.60 -8.25
N ALA A 109 -10.88 -8.51 -7.95
CA ALA A 109 -9.93 -9.58 -8.21
C ALA A 109 -8.79 -9.57 -7.18
N THR A 110 -8.19 -10.73 -6.95
CA THR A 110 -6.96 -10.82 -6.15
C THR A 110 -5.81 -10.12 -6.89
N LYS A 111 -4.78 -9.68 -6.16
CA LYS A 111 -3.58 -9.08 -6.79
C LYS A 111 -2.96 -10.03 -7.82
N ALA A 112 -2.94 -11.35 -7.53
CA ALA A 112 -2.42 -12.38 -8.43
C ALA A 112 -3.27 -12.64 -9.70
N GLN A 113 -4.44 -12.02 -9.83
CA GLN A 113 -5.35 -12.19 -10.97
C GLN A 113 -5.63 -10.87 -11.70
N SER A 114 -4.99 -9.78 -11.29
CA SER A 114 -5.23 -8.44 -11.84
C SER A 114 -4.08 -7.98 -12.75
N GLU A 115 -4.43 -7.52 -13.93
CA GLU A 115 -3.50 -6.89 -14.88
C GLU A 115 -2.84 -5.65 -14.26
N THR A 116 -3.56 -4.95 -13.40
CA THR A 116 -3.02 -3.78 -12.71
C THR A 116 -1.82 -4.12 -11.83
N THR A 117 -1.69 -5.35 -11.37
CA THR A 117 -0.50 -5.84 -10.64
C THR A 117 0.73 -5.84 -11.54
N LEU A 118 0.62 -6.29 -12.79
CA LEU A 118 1.71 -6.25 -13.76
C LEU A 118 2.07 -4.79 -14.11
N TRP A 119 1.08 -3.94 -14.33
CA TRP A 119 1.30 -2.53 -14.64
C TRP A 119 1.96 -1.79 -13.46
N SER A 120 1.50 -2.04 -12.24
CA SER A 120 2.11 -1.51 -11.02
C SER A 120 3.55 -1.99 -10.85
N PHE A 121 3.84 -3.25 -11.20
CA PHE A 121 5.20 -3.78 -11.17
C PHE A 121 6.11 -3.09 -12.20
N HIS A 122 5.64 -2.90 -13.44
CA HIS A 122 6.40 -2.17 -14.47
C HIS A 122 6.70 -0.73 -14.01
N TYR A 123 5.71 -0.07 -13.42
CA TYR A 123 5.88 1.26 -12.86
C TYR A 123 6.89 1.26 -11.70
N ALA A 124 6.77 0.30 -10.77
CA ALA A 124 7.69 0.15 -9.66
C ALA A 124 9.12 -0.18 -10.11
N LEU A 125 9.31 -0.94 -11.20
CA LEU A 125 10.64 -1.20 -11.76
C LEU A 125 11.33 0.08 -12.24
N TYR A 126 10.60 0.96 -12.94
CA TYR A 126 11.15 2.25 -13.36
C TYR A 126 11.59 3.08 -12.15
N ILE A 127 10.71 3.24 -11.17
CA ILE A 127 11.03 3.98 -9.94
C ILE A 127 12.18 3.33 -9.17
N GLY A 128 12.16 2.00 -9.03
CA GLY A 128 13.21 1.23 -8.36
C GLY A 128 14.59 1.44 -9.00
N ARG A 129 14.65 1.45 -10.34
CA ARG A 129 15.87 1.73 -11.09
C ARG A 129 16.46 3.10 -10.71
N GLU A 130 15.62 4.13 -10.66
CA GLU A 130 16.02 5.47 -10.23
C GLU A 130 16.50 5.50 -8.78
N LEU A 131 15.80 4.80 -7.88
CA LEU A 131 16.17 4.71 -6.47
C LEU A 131 17.53 4.00 -6.29
N VAL A 132 17.76 2.88 -6.99
CA VAL A 132 19.06 2.16 -6.94
C VAL A 132 20.17 3.03 -7.50
N ALA A 133 19.93 3.72 -8.61
CA ALA A 133 20.91 4.63 -9.21
C ALA A 133 21.35 5.72 -8.22
N LYS A 134 20.40 6.33 -7.52
CA LYS A 134 20.67 7.32 -6.45
C LYS A 134 21.46 6.71 -5.28
N LEU A 135 21.06 5.52 -4.80
CA LEU A 135 21.77 4.81 -3.72
C LEU A 135 23.23 4.53 -4.07
N LEU A 136 23.49 4.16 -5.32
CA LEU A 136 24.82 3.80 -5.81
C LEU A 136 25.60 5.00 -6.38
N ARG A 137 24.97 6.18 -6.46
CA ARG A 137 25.53 7.39 -7.09
C ARG A 137 25.99 7.13 -8.53
N LYS A 138 25.12 6.44 -9.29
CA LYS A 138 25.34 6.09 -10.70
C LYS A 138 24.19 6.60 -11.56
N LYS A 139 24.42 6.67 -12.88
CA LYS A 139 23.34 6.93 -13.84
C LYS A 139 22.49 5.68 -14.00
N PRO A 140 21.16 5.79 -14.09
CA PRO A 140 20.27 4.63 -14.27
C PRO A 140 20.68 3.76 -15.48
N ASP A 141 21.01 4.35 -16.61
CA ASP A 141 21.41 3.66 -17.84
C ASP A 141 22.72 2.87 -17.74
N SER A 142 23.55 3.21 -16.76
CA SER A 142 24.80 2.47 -16.49
C SER A 142 24.60 1.20 -15.69
N LEU A 143 23.36 0.89 -15.28
CA LEU A 143 23.04 -0.25 -14.43
C LEU A 143 22.34 -1.36 -15.22
N GLU A 144 22.72 -2.60 -14.91
CA GLU A 144 21.99 -3.83 -15.25
C GLU A 144 21.58 -4.48 -13.94
N ILE A 145 20.28 -4.43 -13.62
CA ILE A 145 19.79 -4.80 -12.30
C ILE A 145 19.08 -6.15 -12.38
N THR A 146 19.48 -7.09 -11.49
CA THR A 146 18.69 -8.27 -11.16
C THR A 146 17.93 -7.97 -9.88
N TRP A 147 16.62 -8.17 -9.92
CA TRP A 147 15.70 -7.82 -8.84
C TRP A 147 15.27 -9.04 -8.04
N ASP A 148 15.52 -9.04 -6.74
CA ASP A 148 14.65 -9.75 -5.82
C ASP A 148 13.48 -8.84 -5.49
N VAL A 149 12.30 -9.42 -5.31
CA VAL A 149 11.09 -8.66 -5.00
C VAL A 149 10.51 -9.10 -3.66
N THR A 150 10.24 -8.14 -2.79
CA THR A 150 9.40 -8.34 -1.61
C THR A 150 8.09 -7.60 -1.86
N LEU A 151 7.02 -8.37 -2.04
CA LEU A 151 5.68 -7.86 -2.31
C LEU A 151 4.82 -7.94 -1.06
N LEU A 152 4.10 -6.87 -0.76
CA LEU A 152 3.03 -6.86 0.22
C LEU A 152 1.70 -7.27 -0.43
N ALA A 153 1.01 -8.20 0.21
CA ALA A 153 -0.28 -8.69 -0.26
C ALA A 153 -1.18 -9.07 0.92
N PRO A 154 -2.50 -9.15 0.69
CA PRO A 154 -3.41 -9.71 1.70
C PRO A 154 -2.95 -11.11 2.17
N PRO A 155 -3.28 -11.50 3.40
CA PRO A 155 -2.84 -12.79 3.97
C PRO A 155 -3.20 -14.00 3.10
N SER A 156 -4.33 -13.97 2.39
CA SER A 156 -4.77 -15.03 1.46
C SER A 156 -3.85 -15.20 0.24
N GLU A 157 -2.98 -14.26 -0.03
CA GLU A 157 -2.01 -14.29 -1.12
C GLU A 157 -0.56 -14.43 -0.62
N ALA A 158 -0.33 -14.42 0.69
CA ALA A 158 0.96 -14.76 1.26
C ALA A 158 1.38 -16.19 0.81
N GLY A 159 2.64 -16.35 0.47
CA GLY A 159 3.13 -17.63 -0.07
C GLY A 159 2.95 -17.84 -1.58
N LYS A 160 2.27 -16.96 -2.32
CA LYS A 160 2.11 -17.04 -3.78
C LYS A 160 3.29 -16.46 -4.58
N GLY A 161 4.51 -16.49 -4.05
CA GLY A 161 5.70 -15.90 -4.67
C GLY A 161 5.93 -16.38 -6.10
N ASP A 162 5.80 -17.69 -6.35
CA ASP A 162 5.97 -18.26 -7.72
C ASP A 162 4.90 -17.75 -8.70
N THR A 163 3.67 -17.52 -8.24
CA THR A 163 2.60 -16.95 -9.08
C THR A 163 2.95 -15.52 -9.48
N PHE A 164 3.36 -14.70 -8.51
CA PHE A 164 3.78 -13.32 -8.79
C PHE A 164 5.03 -13.28 -9.66
N LYS A 165 5.99 -14.18 -9.45
CA LYS A 165 7.17 -14.29 -10.29
C LYS A 165 6.80 -14.56 -11.75
N LYS A 166 5.84 -15.46 -12.00
CA LYS A 166 5.32 -15.71 -13.35
C LYS A 166 4.70 -14.46 -13.96
N ILE A 167 3.87 -13.72 -13.21
CA ILE A 167 3.27 -12.47 -13.67
C ILE A 167 4.35 -11.44 -14.01
N PHE A 168 5.31 -11.22 -13.13
CA PHE A 168 6.35 -10.22 -13.30
C PHE A 168 7.31 -10.51 -14.46
N THR A 169 7.40 -11.77 -14.88
CA THR A 169 8.25 -12.21 -15.99
C THR A 169 7.49 -12.49 -17.29
N LEU A 170 6.21 -12.12 -17.38
CA LEU A 170 5.42 -12.25 -18.63
C LEU A 170 6.03 -11.46 -19.79
N ALA A 171 6.63 -10.30 -19.50
CA ALA A 171 7.40 -9.52 -20.45
C ALA A 171 8.90 -9.64 -20.17
N LYS A 172 9.74 -9.61 -21.20
CA LYS A 172 11.21 -9.62 -21.06
C LYS A 172 11.77 -8.24 -20.72
N SER A 173 11.03 -7.19 -21.05
CA SER A 173 11.39 -5.80 -20.76
C SER A 173 10.13 -4.95 -20.67
N VAL A 174 10.23 -3.82 -19.98
CA VAL A 174 9.25 -2.74 -20.06
C VAL A 174 9.79 -1.62 -20.93
N GLU A 175 9.01 -1.19 -21.90
CA GLU A 175 9.34 -0.05 -22.76
C GLU A 175 8.75 1.22 -22.15
N ILE A 176 9.59 2.10 -21.64
CA ILE A 176 9.20 3.45 -21.21
C ILE A 176 9.30 4.37 -22.42
N ILE A 177 8.25 5.16 -22.66
CA ILE A 177 8.16 6.11 -23.75
C ILE A 177 8.45 7.53 -23.26
N ALA A 178 8.05 7.83 -22.03
CA ALA A 178 8.27 9.11 -21.36
C ALA A 178 8.44 8.91 -19.85
N PRO A 179 9.23 9.74 -19.15
CA PRO A 179 9.90 10.98 -19.61
C PRO A 179 11.11 10.74 -20.52
N GLU A 180 11.71 9.57 -20.49
CA GLU A 180 12.82 9.16 -21.35
C GLU A 180 12.44 7.90 -22.14
N ARG A 181 12.93 7.80 -23.38
CA ARG A 181 12.70 6.57 -24.16
C ARG A 181 13.75 5.52 -23.81
N VAL A 182 13.35 4.52 -23.04
CA VAL A 182 14.25 3.46 -22.57
C VAL A 182 13.54 2.11 -22.49
N SER A 183 14.23 1.04 -22.85
CA SER A 183 13.81 -0.34 -22.59
C SER A 183 14.55 -0.88 -21.35
N ILE A 184 13.81 -1.22 -20.32
CA ILE A 184 14.32 -1.74 -19.06
C ILE A 184 14.16 -3.27 -19.07
N PRO A 185 15.27 -4.05 -19.10
CA PRO A 185 15.18 -5.50 -19.02
C PRO A 185 14.59 -5.96 -17.69
N ILE A 186 13.67 -6.91 -17.73
CA ILE A 186 13.07 -7.52 -16.55
C ILE A 186 13.88 -8.76 -16.17
N LYS A 187 14.67 -8.66 -15.11
CA LYS A 187 15.45 -9.75 -14.53
C LYS A 187 15.01 -9.94 -13.09
N VAL A 188 14.11 -10.91 -12.84
CA VAL A 188 13.58 -11.21 -11.51
C VAL A 188 14.24 -12.47 -10.97
N GLY A 189 14.88 -12.33 -9.83
CA GLY A 189 15.41 -13.42 -9.00
C GLY A 189 14.29 -14.04 -8.15
N ASP A 190 14.36 -13.84 -6.84
CA ASP A 190 13.37 -14.36 -5.92
C ASP A 190 12.22 -13.38 -5.70
N VAL A 191 11.01 -13.91 -5.52
CA VAL A 191 9.82 -13.16 -5.14
C VAL A 191 9.30 -13.70 -3.83
N SER A 192 9.37 -12.89 -2.77
CA SER A 192 8.76 -13.16 -1.47
C SER A 192 7.51 -12.32 -1.29
N VAL A 193 6.45 -12.94 -0.77
CA VAL A 193 5.19 -12.26 -0.48
C VAL A 193 5.00 -12.23 1.03
N LEU A 194 4.90 -11.04 1.59
CA LEU A 194 4.67 -10.81 3.01
C LEU A 194 3.24 -10.31 3.21
N ALA A 195 2.54 -10.88 4.19
CA ALA A 195 1.20 -10.40 4.55
C ALA A 195 1.27 -8.96 5.08
N GLU A 196 0.37 -8.08 4.60
CA GLU A 196 0.34 -6.66 4.95
C GLU A 196 0.28 -6.45 6.47
N GLY A 197 -0.66 -7.06 7.17
CA GLY A 197 -0.75 -6.95 8.62
C GLY A 197 0.49 -7.45 9.38
N LEU A 198 1.11 -8.56 8.93
CA LEU A 198 2.36 -9.03 9.53
C LEU A 198 3.50 -8.00 9.31
N ALA A 199 3.58 -7.40 8.15
CA ALA A 199 4.56 -6.36 7.88
C ALA A 199 4.38 -5.15 8.82
N GLY A 200 3.15 -4.68 8.99
CA GLY A 200 2.83 -3.59 9.92
C GLY A 200 3.17 -3.92 11.37
N PHE A 201 2.91 -5.16 11.80
CA PHE A 201 3.33 -5.65 13.10
C PHE A 201 4.86 -5.63 13.25
N ILE A 202 5.60 -6.16 12.26
CA ILE A 202 7.07 -6.14 12.26
C ILE A 202 7.60 -4.70 12.40
N ALA A 203 7.02 -3.74 11.69
CA ALA A 203 7.45 -2.34 11.80
C ALA A 203 7.16 -1.72 13.16
N THR A 204 6.10 -2.17 13.84
CA THR A 204 5.71 -1.67 15.16
C THR A 204 6.61 -2.21 16.25
N VAL A 205 6.86 -3.52 16.27
CA VAL A 205 7.51 -4.20 17.39
C VAL A 205 9.02 -4.41 17.21
N PHE A 206 9.54 -4.31 15.99
CA PHE A 206 10.96 -4.50 15.72
C PHE A 206 11.63 -3.24 15.20
N THR A 207 12.86 -3.03 15.62
CA THR A 207 13.76 -2.02 15.04
C THR A 207 14.18 -2.42 13.62
N PRO A 208 14.74 -1.49 12.80
CA PRO A 208 15.31 -1.85 11.49
C PRO A 208 16.42 -2.91 11.53
N ALA A 209 17.02 -3.17 12.69
CA ALA A 209 18.01 -4.23 12.90
C ALA A 209 17.37 -5.54 13.37
N MET A 210 16.03 -5.62 13.46
CA MET A 210 15.25 -6.74 13.97
C MET A 210 15.49 -7.06 15.45
N GLY A 211 15.96 -6.09 16.22
CA GLY A 211 15.87 -6.15 17.68
C GLY A 211 14.49 -5.70 18.14
N THR A 212 13.97 -6.30 19.20
CA THR A 212 12.67 -5.90 19.76
C THR A 212 12.73 -4.48 20.31
N VAL A 213 11.72 -3.69 20.04
CA VAL A 213 11.53 -2.37 20.66
C VAL A 213 11.11 -2.60 22.12
N ALA A 214 11.79 -1.96 23.08
CA ALA A 214 11.61 -2.22 24.50
C ALA A 214 10.15 -2.11 24.97
N ASP A 215 9.41 -1.12 24.48
CA ASP A 215 8.02 -0.88 24.85
C ASP A 215 7.05 -1.97 24.35
N TYR A 216 7.50 -2.86 23.45
CA TYR A 216 6.70 -3.94 22.87
C TYR A 216 7.29 -5.34 23.16
N ALA A 217 8.23 -5.43 24.11
CA ALA A 217 8.90 -6.69 24.41
C ALA A 217 7.90 -7.81 24.81
N ASP A 218 6.88 -7.47 25.56
CA ASP A 218 5.86 -8.40 26.02
C ASP A 218 4.88 -8.81 24.90
N CYS A 219 4.78 -8.02 23.82
CA CYS A 219 3.82 -8.28 22.75
C CYS A 219 4.33 -9.21 21.66
N VAL A 220 5.66 -9.44 21.57
CA VAL A 220 6.27 -10.15 20.43
C VAL A 220 5.84 -11.61 20.32
N ASN A 221 5.59 -12.25 21.44
CA ASN A 221 5.22 -13.66 21.50
C ASN A 221 3.73 -13.88 21.75
N GLU A 222 2.97 -12.81 21.94
CA GLU A 222 1.55 -12.90 22.19
C GLU A 222 0.76 -13.00 20.87
N PRO A 223 -0.35 -13.74 20.84
CA PRO A 223 -1.27 -13.72 19.72
C PRO A 223 -1.89 -12.33 19.54
N ILE A 224 -1.89 -11.83 18.30
CA ILE A 224 -2.33 -10.48 17.98
C ILE A 224 -3.26 -10.46 16.76
N ILE A 225 -4.19 -9.54 16.76
CA ILE A 225 -4.99 -9.18 15.59
C ILE A 225 -4.46 -7.88 15.03
N VAL A 226 -4.12 -7.85 13.75
CA VAL A 226 -3.77 -6.62 13.04
C VAL A 226 -4.90 -6.26 12.09
N LEU A 227 -5.42 -5.04 12.25
CA LEU A 227 -6.40 -4.42 11.37
C LEU A 227 -5.69 -3.34 10.55
N ASP A 228 -5.42 -3.62 9.28
CA ASP A 228 -4.95 -2.61 8.34
C ASP A 228 -6.13 -1.95 7.63
N LEU A 229 -6.41 -0.71 7.99
CA LEU A 229 -7.49 0.07 7.42
C LEU A 229 -6.98 0.91 6.25
N GLY A 230 -7.05 0.32 5.06
CA GLY A 230 -6.69 0.98 3.81
C GLY A 230 -7.73 2.00 3.33
N ALA A 231 -7.57 2.48 2.10
CA ALA A 231 -8.56 3.38 1.49
C ALA A 231 -9.87 2.66 1.13
N GLY A 232 -9.78 1.43 0.61
CA GLY A 232 -10.94 0.65 0.13
C GLY A 232 -11.29 -0.54 1.01
N THR A 233 -10.34 -1.08 1.75
CA THR A 233 -10.46 -2.33 2.50
C THR A 233 -10.00 -2.20 3.94
N ALA A 234 -10.52 -3.10 4.78
CA ALA A 234 -10.00 -3.45 6.08
C ALA A 234 -9.41 -4.87 5.98
N ASP A 235 -8.10 -4.97 6.05
CA ASP A 235 -7.39 -6.24 5.96
C ASP A 235 -7.08 -6.71 7.39
N VAL A 236 -7.72 -7.81 7.79
CA VAL A 236 -7.56 -8.39 9.13
C VAL A 236 -6.59 -9.55 9.07
N THR A 237 -5.52 -9.48 9.84
CA THR A 237 -4.51 -10.53 9.95
C THR A 237 -4.45 -11.02 11.39
N PHE A 238 -4.80 -12.28 11.61
CA PHE A 238 -4.59 -12.97 12.87
C PHE A 238 -3.18 -13.57 12.90
N ILE A 239 -2.39 -13.22 13.91
CA ILE A 239 -0.98 -13.64 14.02
C ILE A 239 -0.79 -14.42 15.33
N LYS A 240 -0.13 -15.57 15.23
CA LYS A 240 0.31 -16.36 16.36
C LYS A 240 1.72 -16.88 16.09
N ASP A 241 2.61 -16.77 17.06
CA ASP A 241 4.03 -17.14 16.92
C ASP A 241 4.70 -16.51 15.70
N LEU A 242 4.42 -15.23 15.44
CA LEU A 242 4.87 -14.47 14.27
C LEU A 242 4.40 -15.04 12.91
N ASN A 243 3.41 -15.91 12.89
CA ASN A 243 2.86 -16.48 11.66
C ASN A 243 1.40 -16.06 11.48
N PRO A 244 1.03 -15.59 10.28
CA PRO A 244 -0.37 -15.33 9.97
C PRO A 244 -1.21 -16.60 9.96
N ILE A 245 -2.38 -16.57 10.60
CA ILE A 245 -3.39 -17.62 10.51
C ILE A 245 -4.22 -17.38 9.26
N ALA A 246 -3.81 -17.96 8.13
CA ALA A 246 -4.41 -17.66 6.82
C ALA A 246 -5.92 -17.98 6.75
N SER A 247 -6.39 -19.01 7.45
CA SER A 247 -7.81 -19.39 7.49
C SER A 247 -8.70 -18.40 8.23
N ALA A 248 -8.14 -17.61 9.16
CA ALA A 248 -8.84 -16.60 9.92
C ALA A 248 -8.65 -15.18 9.34
N SER A 249 -7.60 -14.98 8.56
CA SER A 249 -7.28 -13.67 8.00
C SER A 249 -8.09 -13.40 6.73
N ALA A 250 -8.63 -12.18 6.62
CA ALA A 250 -9.53 -11.81 5.52
C ALA A 250 -9.43 -10.31 5.18
N SER A 251 -9.92 -9.97 3.98
CA SER A 251 -10.06 -8.59 3.51
C SER A 251 -11.55 -8.26 3.36
N TYR A 252 -11.97 -7.15 3.92
CA TYR A 252 -13.36 -6.68 3.88
C TYR A 252 -13.45 -5.36 3.11
N PRO A 253 -14.52 -5.11 2.32
CA PRO A 253 -14.66 -3.89 1.51
C PRO A 253 -15.10 -2.68 2.36
N ILE A 254 -14.39 -2.44 3.45
CA ILE A 254 -14.64 -1.36 4.42
C ILE A 254 -13.31 -0.63 4.61
N GLY A 255 -13.23 0.62 4.19
CA GLY A 255 -12.00 1.41 4.33
C GLY A 255 -12.28 2.88 4.57
N GLY A 256 -11.25 3.71 4.47
CA GLY A 256 -11.37 5.15 4.62
C GLY A 256 -12.42 5.78 3.67
N ASN A 257 -12.57 5.21 2.47
CA ASN A 257 -13.60 5.64 1.51
C ASN A 257 -15.03 5.37 2.00
N THR A 258 -15.25 4.25 2.69
CA THR A 258 -16.55 3.92 3.30
C THR A 258 -16.90 4.94 4.37
N ILE A 259 -15.93 5.26 5.25
CA ILE A 259 -16.10 6.29 6.30
C ILE A 259 -16.42 7.64 5.65
N ALA A 260 -15.67 8.06 4.63
CA ALA A 260 -15.92 9.32 3.93
C ALA A 260 -17.32 9.36 3.28
N SER A 261 -17.78 8.25 2.69
CA SER A 261 -19.12 8.12 2.11
C SER A 261 -20.22 8.24 3.18
N LEU A 262 -20.02 7.63 4.35
CA LEU A 262 -20.94 7.75 5.48
C LEU A 262 -20.98 9.18 6.01
N VAL A 263 -19.84 9.87 6.13
CA VAL A 263 -19.78 11.29 6.49
C VAL A 263 -20.57 12.14 5.50
N ALA A 264 -20.37 11.92 4.19
CA ALA A 264 -21.11 12.65 3.16
C ALA A 264 -22.64 12.42 3.29
N LYS A 265 -23.05 11.17 3.53
CA LYS A 265 -24.45 10.79 3.79
C LYS A 265 -25.03 11.54 5.01
N TYR A 266 -24.33 11.52 6.15
CA TYR A 266 -24.81 12.16 7.37
C TYR A 266 -24.85 13.68 7.27
N VAL A 267 -23.84 14.30 6.64
CA VAL A 267 -23.83 15.74 6.36
C VAL A 267 -24.98 16.12 5.43
N HIS A 268 -25.29 15.29 4.44
CA HIS A 268 -26.44 15.53 3.56
C HIS A 268 -27.77 15.44 4.31
N GLN A 269 -27.94 14.42 5.15
CA GLN A 269 -29.16 14.22 5.94
C GLN A 269 -29.44 15.37 6.90
N GLU A 270 -28.38 15.89 7.56
CA GLU A 270 -28.56 16.92 8.57
C GLU A 270 -28.60 18.36 8.00
N TYR A 271 -27.82 18.61 6.95
CA TYR A 271 -27.62 19.97 6.42
C TYR A 271 -28.10 20.15 4.98
N GLY A 272 -28.66 19.11 4.33
CA GLY A 272 -29.06 19.14 2.92
C GLY A 272 -27.90 19.36 1.95
N ARG A 273 -26.67 19.11 2.36
CA ARG A 273 -25.45 19.47 1.61
C ARG A 273 -24.72 18.25 1.09
N SER A 274 -24.50 18.21 -0.23
CA SER A 274 -23.65 17.19 -0.86
C SER A 274 -22.18 17.56 -0.73
N LEU A 275 -21.35 16.57 -0.38
CA LEU A 275 -19.88 16.70 -0.33
C LEU A 275 -19.27 15.96 -1.51
N SER A 276 -18.19 16.51 -2.10
CA SER A 276 -17.30 15.72 -2.96
C SER A 276 -16.55 14.69 -2.11
N ARG A 277 -15.96 13.69 -2.77
CA ARG A 277 -15.16 12.66 -2.09
C ARG A 277 -13.98 13.29 -1.32
N GLU A 278 -13.31 14.27 -1.92
CA GLU A 278 -12.17 14.98 -1.32
C GLU A 278 -12.62 15.76 -0.08
N ALA A 279 -13.75 16.48 -0.18
CA ALA A 279 -14.30 17.23 0.95
C ALA A 279 -14.75 16.31 2.10
N ALA A 280 -15.31 15.15 1.78
CA ALA A 280 -15.68 14.15 2.78
C ALA A 280 -14.45 13.54 3.45
N THR A 281 -13.40 13.23 2.67
CA THR A 281 -12.12 12.72 3.20
C THR A 281 -11.43 13.76 4.08
N GLU A 282 -11.42 15.05 3.68
CA GLU A 282 -10.92 16.13 4.55
C GLU A 282 -11.72 16.22 5.85
N ALA A 283 -13.05 16.10 5.77
CA ALA A 283 -13.93 16.14 6.95
C ALA A 283 -13.62 14.99 7.93
N VAL A 284 -13.33 13.78 7.44
CA VAL A 284 -12.91 12.64 8.29
C VAL A 284 -11.68 12.99 9.12
N LEU A 285 -10.72 13.72 8.58
CA LEU A 285 -9.47 14.09 9.28
C LEU A 285 -9.65 15.29 10.21
N THR A 286 -10.37 16.32 9.74
CA THR A 286 -10.44 17.61 10.42
C THR A 286 -11.67 17.81 11.29
N GLY A 287 -12.70 16.97 11.16
CA GLY A 287 -14.02 17.15 11.81
C GLY A 287 -14.79 18.37 11.28
N THR A 288 -14.39 18.97 10.15
CA THR A 288 -14.98 20.20 9.63
C THR A 288 -15.20 20.16 8.14
N ILE A 289 -16.19 20.93 7.65
CA ILE A 289 -16.44 21.16 6.21
C ILE A 289 -16.41 22.66 5.90
N ARG A 290 -16.04 23.02 4.66
CA ARG A 290 -16.15 24.40 4.17
C ARG A 290 -17.61 24.79 4.01
N SER A 291 -18.00 25.96 4.52
CA SER A 291 -19.31 26.59 4.33
C SER A 291 -19.13 28.06 3.96
N GLY A 292 -18.97 28.34 2.67
CA GLY A 292 -18.53 29.66 2.18
C GLY A 292 -17.12 29.95 2.68
N ALA A 293 -16.94 31.11 3.32
CA ALA A 293 -15.68 31.54 3.94
C ALA A 293 -15.42 30.93 5.33
N LYS A 294 -16.40 30.24 5.91
CA LYS A 294 -16.31 29.64 7.28
C LYS A 294 -16.13 28.14 7.22
N ARG A 295 -15.60 27.57 8.30
CA ARG A 295 -15.63 26.12 8.54
C ARG A 295 -16.80 25.81 9.49
N LYS A 296 -17.55 24.74 9.15
CA LYS A 296 -18.64 24.19 9.97
C LYS A 296 -18.15 22.90 10.61
N ASP A 297 -18.38 22.75 11.92
CA ASP A 297 -18.07 21.54 12.66
C ASP A 297 -19.06 20.43 12.25
N VAL A 298 -18.51 19.25 11.96
CA VAL A 298 -19.24 18.01 11.62
C VAL A 298 -18.67 16.82 12.39
N SER A 299 -18.04 17.06 13.53
CA SER A 299 -17.42 16.04 14.36
C SER A 299 -18.41 14.95 14.79
N ALA A 300 -19.67 15.33 15.05
CA ALA A 300 -20.73 14.38 15.38
C ALA A 300 -21.00 13.39 14.25
N GLN A 301 -21.07 13.87 12.98
CA GLN A 301 -21.27 13.05 11.79
C GLN A 301 -20.07 12.15 11.52
N VAL A 302 -18.87 12.65 11.75
CA VAL A 302 -17.63 11.86 11.61
C VAL A 302 -17.58 10.73 12.64
N ASN A 303 -17.91 11.02 13.91
CA ASN A 303 -17.97 10.01 14.98
C ASN A 303 -19.03 8.95 14.67
N ALA A 304 -20.22 9.37 14.23
CA ALA A 304 -21.29 8.43 13.82
C ALA A 304 -20.82 7.51 12.67
N ALA A 305 -20.19 8.07 11.64
CA ALA A 305 -19.65 7.31 10.51
C ALA A 305 -18.57 6.29 10.92
N ARG A 306 -17.68 6.69 11.81
CA ARG A 306 -16.64 5.80 12.36
C ARG A 306 -17.23 4.69 13.22
N ASN A 307 -18.18 5.00 14.07
CA ASN A 307 -18.86 4.01 14.90
C ASN A 307 -19.62 2.97 14.04
N GLU A 308 -20.28 3.40 12.96
CA GLU A 308 -20.94 2.49 12.01
C GLU A 308 -19.89 1.59 11.30
N ALA A 309 -18.80 2.16 10.80
CA ALA A 309 -17.74 1.39 10.18
C ALA A 309 -17.08 0.42 11.17
N ALA A 310 -16.77 0.88 12.40
CA ALA A 310 -16.24 0.05 13.47
C ALA A 310 -17.19 -1.10 13.81
N GLY A 311 -18.51 -0.87 13.86
CA GLY A 311 -19.52 -1.90 14.07
C GLY A 311 -19.49 -2.99 13.01
N THR A 312 -19.38 -2.60 11.75
CA THR A 312 -19.27 -3.54 10.64
C THR A 312 -18.00 -4.38 10.72
N ILE A 313 -16.85 -3.75 10.99
CA ILE A 313 -15.56 -4.44 11.19
C ILE A 313 -15.66 -5.42 12.37
N THR A 314 -16.22 -4.97 13.50
CA THR A 314 -16.38 -5.77 14.72
C THR A 314 -17.28 -6.99 14.51
N ASN A 315 -18.35 -6.86 13.73
CA ASN A 315 -19.20 -8.00 13.38
C ASN A 315 -18.43 -9.05 12.58
N HIS A 316 -17.60 -8.65 11.61
CA HIS A 316 -16.75 -9.58 10.87
C HIS A 316 -15.70 -10.25 11.77
N LEU A 317 -15.12 -9.52 12.72
CA LEU A 317 -14.21 -10.10 13.71
C LEU A 317 -14.93 -11.15 14.55
N ARG A 318 -16.15 -10.85 15.04
CA ARG A 318 -16.97 -11.81 15.81
C ARG A 318 -17.28 -13.06 15.01
N GLU A 319 -17.75 -12.92 13.76
CA GLU A 319 -17.99 -14.04 12.85
C GLU A 319 -16.73 -14.90 12.66
N THR A 320 -15.57 -14.26 12.58
CA THR A 320 -14.28 -14.95 12.44
C THR A 320 -13.92 -15.73 13.72
N PHE A 321 -14.13 -15.14 14.90
CA PHE A 321 -13.95 -15.84 16.18
C PHE A 321 -14.82 -17.08 16.28
N GLU A 322 -16.11 -16.95 15.96
CA GLU A 322 -17.07 -18.05 15.98
C GLU A 322 -16.71 -19.15 14.96
N ALA A 323 -16.39 -18.77 13.72
CA ALA A 323 -16.04 -19.71 12.64
C ALA A 323 -14.78 -20.53 12.94
N ASN A 324 -13.78 -19.90 13.56
CA ASN A 324 -12.51 -20.54 13.91
C ASN A 324 -12.51 -21.12 15.36
N ARG A 325 -13.61 -20.94 16.11
CA ARG A 325 -13.75 -21.37 17.51
C ARG A 325 -12.65 -20.80 18.42
N PHE A 326 -12.25 -19.55 18.19
CA PHE A 326 -11.30 -18.88 19.05
C PHE A 326 -11.91 -18.59 20.43
N ALA A 327 -11.12 -18.80 21.47
CA ALA A 327 -11.52 -18.42 22.82
C ALA A 327 -11.55 -16.87 22.95
N PRO A 328 -12.43 -16.29 23.80
CA PRO A 328 -12.51 -14.84 24.01
C PRO A 328 -11.18 -14.18 24.43
N ASN A 329 -10.30 -14.93 25.09
CA ASN A 329 -8.99 -14.51 25.58
C ASN A 329 -7.82 -15.10 24.77
N GLU A 330 -8.06 -15.60 23.54
CA GLU A 330 -6.99 -16.20 22.73
C GLU A 330 -6.02 -15.19 22.15
N PHE A 331 -6.48 -13.95 21.92
CA PHE A 331 -5.68 -12.85 21.40
C PHE A 331 -5.54 -11.77 22.46
N ALA A 332 -4.29 -11.34 22.70
CA ALA A 332 -3.99 -10.34 23.71
C ALA A 332 -4.14 -8.91 23.18
N TYR A 333 -3.83 -8.69 21.91
CA TYR A 333 -3.74 -7.34 21.36
C TYR A 333 -4.48 -7.18 20.04
N LEU A 334 -4.99 -5.93 19.82
CA LEU A 334 -5.46 -5.42 18.55
C LEU A 334 -4.56 -4.25 18.12
N LEU A 335 -3.86 -4.40 17.00
CA LEU A 335 -3.09 -3.34 16.37
C LEU A 335 -3.89 -2.77 15.19
N VAL A 336 -4.13 -1.45 15.16
CA VAL A 336 -4.85 -0.79 14.06
C VAL A 336 -3.89 0.14 13.33
N ILE A 337 -3.71 -0.12 12.02
CA ILE A 337 -2.76 0.58 11.15
C ILE A 337 -3.44 1.01 9.85
N GLY A 338 -2.68 1.57 8.94
CA GLY A 338 -3.15 2.01 7.62
C GLY A 338 -3.61 3.46 7.57
N GLY A 339 -3.85 3.96 6.36
CA GLY A 339 -4.23 5.37 6.14
C GLY A 339 -5.59 5.75 6.73
N GLY A 340 -6.52 4.79 6.84
CA GLY A 340 -7.82 5.00 7.48
C GLY A 340 -7.79 5.05 9.01
N ALA A 341 -6.68 4.59 9.61
CA ALA A 341 -6.46 4.60 11.05
C ALA A 341 -5.81 5.90 11.58
N ILE A 342 -5.46 6.84 10.69
CA ILE A 342 -4.82 8.11 11.07
C ILE A 342 -5.68 8.82 12.12
N LYS A 343 -5.03 9.22 13.22
CA LYS A 343 -5.67 9.94 14.30
C LYS A 343 -6.21 11.30 13.80
N PRO A 344 -7.49 11.57 13.99
CA PRO A 344 -8.09 12.84 13.57
C PRO A 344 -7.76 13.97 14.54
N GLU A 345 -7.97 15.21 14.09
CA GLU A 345 -7.71 16.39 14.93
C GLU A 345 -8.72 16.56 16.07
N LYS A 346 -10.01 16.25 15.82
CA LYS A 346 -11.13 16.62 16.72
C LYS A 346 -12.06 15.47 17.09
N THR A 347 -11.86 14.30 16.54
CA THR A 347 -12.79 13.17 16.72
C THR A 347 -12.05 11.97 17.29
N GLU A 348 -12.80 10.98 17.78
CA GLU A 348 -12.24 9.75 18.33
C GLU A 348 -11.55 8.93 17.20
N PRO A 349 -10.35 8.37 17.42
CA PRO A 349 -9.75 7.43 16.48
C PRO A 349 -10.63 6.19 16.29
N ILE A 350 -10.66 5.66 15.07
CA ILE A 350 -11.43 4.45 14.78
C ILE A 350 -10.95 3.24 15.59
N ALA A 351 -9.67 3.19 15.92
CA ALA A 351 -9.07 2.12 16.72
C ALA A 351 -9.76 1.97 18.09
N GLU A 352 -10.03 3.09 18.77
CA GLU A 352 -10.72 3.11 20.06
C GLU A 352 -12.17 2.64 19.93
N SER A 353 -12.84 3.04 18.83
CA SER A 353 -14.21 2.59 18.55
C SER A 353 -14.28 1.09 18.27
N VAL A 354 -13.31 0.53 17.54
CA VAL A 354 -13.25 -0.90 17.24
C VAL A 354 -12.99 -1.70 18.53
N VAL A 355 -11.97 -1.35 19.30
CA VAL A 355 -11.62 -2.08 20.53
C VAL A 355 -12.76 -2.09 21.53
N ARG A 356 -13.40 -0.94 21.75
CA ARG A 356 -14.57 -0.84 22.65
C ARG A 356 -15.70 -1.78 22.23
N GLN A 357 -15.92 -1.97 20.94
CA GLN A 357 -16.97 -2.88 20.45
C GLN A 357 -16.52 -4.34 20.47
N VAL A 358 -15.23 -4.64 20.23
CA VAL A 358 -14.63 -5.98 20.34
C VAL A 358 -14.75 -6.52 21.76
N HIS A 359 -14.66 -5.69 22.80
CA HIS A 359 -14.83 -6.10 24.19
C HIS A 359 -16.18 -6.77 24.48
N SER A 360 -17.18 -6.66 23.61
CA SER A 360 -18.46 -7.36 23.77
C SER A 360 -18.34 -8.89 23.62
N PHE A 361 -17.28 -9.41 23.00
CA PHE A 361 -17.04 -10.84 22.81
C PHE A 361 -15.59 -11.29 23.13
N ALA A 362 -14.66 -10.36 23.18
CA ALA A 362 -13.26 -10.60 23.55
C ALA A 362 -12.82 -9.48 24.51
N PRO A 363 -13.23 -9.54 25.79
CA PRO A 363 -13.09 -8.44 26.75
C PRO A 363 -11.64 -8.14 27.13
N ASP A 364 -10.75 -9.10 27.00
CA ASP A 364 -9.35 -9.01 27.44
C ASP A 364 -8.40 -8.47 26.34
N ILE A 365 -8.91 -8.20 25.12
CA ILE A 365 -8.10 -7.64 24.04
C ILE A 365 -7.75 -6.18 24.37
N GLU A 366 -6.47 -5.87 24.36
CA GLU A 366 -5.96 -4.51 24.52
C GLU A 366 -5.59 -3.88 23.19
N LEU A 367 -5.80 -2.55 23.07
CA LEU A 367 -5.30 -1.79 21.92
C LEU A 367 -3.78 -1.66 22.02
N LEU A 368 -3.04 -2.22 21.06
CA LEU A 368 -1.61 -2.01 20.95
C LEU A 368 -1.34 -0.62 20.39
N PRO A 369 -0.80 0.31 21.20
CA PRO A 369 -0.58 1.67 20.73
C PRO A 369 0.56 1.72 19.72
N VAL A 370 0.40 2.51 18.66
CA VAL A 370 1.51 2.88 17.78
C VAL A 370 2.15 4.16 18.31
N LYS A 371 3.48 4.20 18.40
CA LYS A 371 4.21 5.37 18.90
C LYS A 371 3.87 6.63 18.12
N ASP A 372 3.78 7.76 18.82
CA ASP A 372 3.60 9.06 18.20
C ASP A 372 4.72 9.36 17.18
N GLY A 373 4.35 9.98 16.06
CA GLY A 373 5.28 10.32 14.99
C GLY A 373 5.50 9.22 13.94
N ILE A 374 5.00 8.00 14.16
CA ILE A 374 5.02 6.93 13.14
C ILE A 374 3.95 7.23 12.08
N ASN A 375 4.34 7.12 10.81
CA ASN A 375 3.42 7.29 9.71
C ASN A 375 2.67 5.98 9.43
N LEU A 376 1.43 5.88 9.90
CA LEU A 376 0.58 4.70 9.72
C LEU A 376 0.38 4.29 8.25
N ARG A 377 0.50 5.23 7.29
CA ARG A 377 0.38 4.95 5.85
C ARG A 377 1.56 4.17 5.28
N THR A 378 2.73 4.25 5.92
CA THR A 378 3.96 3.61 5.43
C THR A 378 4.39 2.41 6.27
N LEU A 379 3.66 2.10 7.34
CA LEU A 379 4.09 1.12 8.32
C LEU A 379 4.29 -0.28 7.71
N ASN A 380 3.40 -0.72 6.83
CA ASN A 380 3.54 -2.01 6.14
C ASN A 380 4.82 -2.08 5.30
N ILE A 381 5.09 -1.07 4.48
CA ILE A 381 6.30 -1.09 3.65
C ILE A 381 7.58 -0.92 4.49
N GLU A 382 7.53 -0.21 5.61
CA GLU A 382 8.65 -0.13 6.56
C GLU A 382 8.96 -1.50 7.16
N GLY A 383 7.94 -2.25 7.57
CA GLY A 383 8.11 -3.63 8.05
C GLY A 383 8.66 -4.57 6.98
N ALA A 384 8.19 -4.43 5.73
CA ALA A 384 8.71 -5.20 4.62
C ALA A 384 10.19 -4.87 4.32
N ILE A 385 10.60 -3.61 4.45
CA ILE A 385 12.01 -3.20 4.34
C ILE A 385 12.85 -3.82 5.47
N ASN A 386 12.35 -3.83 6.70
CA ASN A 386 13.04 -4.42 7.84
C ASN A 386 13.21 -5.94 7.65
N PHE A 387 12.14 -6.61 7.24
CA PHE A 387 12.15 -8.04 6.90
C PHE A 387 13.14 -8.36 5.78
N ALA A 388 13.12 -7.59 4.70
CA ALA A 388 14.01 -7.76 3.57
C ALA A 388 15.49 -7.60 3.97
N ARG A 389 15.81 -6.60 4.80
CA ARG A 389 17.18 -6.41 5.33
C ARG A 389 17.65 -7.59 6.18
N PHE A 390 16.74 -8.15 6.97
CA PHE A 390 17.05 -9.30 7.81
C PHE A 390 17.33 -10.56 6.98
N THR A 391 16.49 -10.84 5.99
CA THR A 391 16.68 -11.98 5.09
C THR A 391 17.95 -11.87 4.27
N ASP A 392 18.26 -10.70 3.71
CA ASP A 392 19.47 -10.47 2.94
C ASP A 392 20.76 -10.63 3.76
N LYS A 393 20.74 -10.31 5.06
CA LYS A 393 21.89 -10.54 5.97
C LYS A 393 22.12 -12.00 6.25
N ASN A 394 21.02 -12.78 6.42
CA ASN A 394 21.11 -14.19 6.75
C ASN A 394 21.48 -15.07 5.55
N ALA A 395 21.09 -14.66 4.33
CA ALA A 395 21.49 -15.33 3.10
C ALA A 395 22.99 -15.21 2.78
N LYS A 396 23.70 -14.26 3.42
CA LYS A 396 25.15 -14.03 3.23
C LYS A 396 26.04 -14.72 4.28
N LYS A 397 25.42 -15.34 5.30
CA LYS A 397 26.10 -16.17 6.28
C LYS A 397 26.04 -17.63 5.89
#